data_8e5309d42f9eb2c1cb839057d3d20624
#
_entry.id   8e5309d42f9eb2c1cb839057d3d20624
#
_cell.length_a   1.000
_cell.length_b   1.000
_cell.length_c   1.000
_cell.angle_alpha   90.00
_cell.angle_beta   90.00
_cell.angle_gamma   90.00
#
_symmetry.space_group_name_H-M   'P 1'
#
loop_
_entity.id
_entity.type
_entity.pdbx_description
1 polymer ?
#
loop_
_entity_poly.entity_id
_entity_poly.type
_entity_poly.pdbx_seq_one_letter_code
_entity_poly.pdbx_strand_id
1 'polypeptide(L)'
;LGFFDGVASVILGFLNFLHGVVGNWGVAIIILTLCVRSLLFPLNRRMQTSMARHATKMKRVQPKIDAIKKKYEDDPKRLRQEQARIFQEEGAMPPIGGCLPVFLQIPIFFGLFSALRVSFDLRQEPFFGWIKDLSQPDQLMRIDLPFPLIGPIEYLNLLPILMVVLWVGQQKVVPKPATDNEQARQMQKMMMWMPIMFGVFLYNYAAGLSLYMITTSAFGIMEYTVIRKIWPLDDSEQPRKKSRWMEKLENLQKQAVAQQEAQRKAGQSRGGGGRKKR
;
A
#
# COMPACT_ATOMS: atom_id res chain seq x y z
N LEU A 1 16.55 -4.99 17.34
CA LEU A 1 15.32 -4.18 17.22
C LEU A 1 15.61 -2.66 17.10
N GLY A 2 16.86 -2.22 17.32
CA GLY A 2 17.33 -0.83 17.48
C GLY A 2 16.72 0.30 16.62
N PHE A 3 16.42 0.08 15.35
CA PHE A 3 15.82 1.13 14.49
C PHE A 3 14.38 1.47 14.89
N PHE A 4 13.57 0.46 15.17
CA PHE A 4 12.17 0.67 15.58
C PHE A 4 12.07 1.23 17.01
N ASP A 5 13.03 0.95 17.87
CA ASP A 5 13.06 1.49 19.25
C ASP A 5 13.30 3.01 19.24
N GLY A 6 14.16 3.49 18.34
CA GLY A 6 14.35 4.94 18.15
C GLY A 6 13.08 5.65 17.68
N VAL A 7 12.37 5.04 16.69
CA VAL A 7 11.08 5.58 16.22
C VAL A 7 10.03 5.53 17.31
N ALA A 8 9.95 4.43 18.07
CA ALA A 8 9.02 4.29 19.19
C ALA A 8 9.26 5.35 20.28
N SER A 9 10.53 5.61 20.63
CA SER A 9 10.88 6.63 21.63
C SER A 9 10.48 8.04 21.21
N VAL A 10 10.67 8.40 19.94
CA VAL A 10 10.22 9.69 19.38
C VAL A 10 8.70 9.79 19.41
N ILE A 11 8.01 8.74 18.99
CA ILE A 11 6.54 8.69 19.00
C ILE A 11 6.02 8.83 20.45
N LEU A 12 6.58 8.08 21.39
CA LEU A 12 6.22 8.17 22.80
C LEU A 12 6.48 9.56 23.39
N GLY A 13 7.65 10.13 23.14
CA GLY A 13 7.97 11.48 23.63
C GLY A 13 6.97 12.52 23.11
N PHE A 14 6.62 12.45 21.84
CA PHE A 14 5.64 13.36 21.24
C PHE A 14 4.20 13.07 21.73
N LEU A 15 3.86 11.81 21.94
CA LEU A 15 2.56 11.40 22.49
C LEU A 15 2.38 11.89 23.92
N ASN A 16 3.42 11.76 24.77
CA ASN A 16 3.43 12.28 26.15
C ASN A 16 3.28 13.81 26.18
N PHE A 17 3.99 14.52 25.30
CA PHE A 17 3.84 15.97 25.14
C PHE A 17 2.38 16.33 24.77
N LEU A 18 1.80 15.68 23.80
CA LEU A 18 0.41 15.92 23.38
C LEU A 18 -0.56 15.60 24.52
N HIS A 19 -0.37 14.49 25.23
CA HIS A 19 -1.20 14.15 26.39
C HIS A 19 -1.14 15.22 27.46
N GLY A 20 0.04 15.76 27.76
CA GLY A 20 0.20 16.86 28.71
C GLY A 20 -0.60 18.13 28.37
N VAL A 21 -0.89 18.33 27.05
CA VAL A 21 -1.69 19.46 26.57
C VAL A 21 -3.20 19.16 26.56
N VAL A 22 -3.59 17.93 26.17
CA VAL A 22 -5.00 17.58 25.89
C VAL A 22 -5.64 16.81 27.05
N GLY A 23 -4.86 16.16 27.91
CA GLY A 23 -5.35 15.40 29.05
C GLY A 23 -6.08 14.10 28.70
N ASN A 24 -6.01 13.63 27.41
CA ASN A 24 -6.64 12.38 26.99
C ASN A 24 -5.76 11.67 25.94
N TRP A 25 -5.38 10.43 26.23
CA TRP A 25 -4.47 9.65 25.38
C TRP A 25 -5.03 9.33 24.00
N GLY A 26 -6.32 9.02 23.89
CA GLY A 26 -6.95 8.74 22.60
C GLY A 26 -6.97 9.97 21.69
N VAL A 27 -7.26 11.16 22.27
CA VAL A 27 -7.17 12.43 21.53
C VAL A 27 -5.73 12.72 21.14
N ALA A 28 -4.76 12.45 22.01
CA ALA A 28 -3.33 12.59 21.71
C ALA A 28 -2.91 11.70 20.51
N ILE A 29 -3.39 10.44 20.45
CA ILE A 29 -3.17 9.53 19.30
C ILE A 29 -3.75 10.11 18.00
N ILE A 30 -4.96 10.65 18.05
CA ILE A 30 -5.61 11.29 16.88
C ILE A 30 -4.76 12.49 16.41
N ILE A 31 -4.38 13.38 17.30
CA ILE A 31 -3.58 14.58 16.98
C ILE A 31 -2.21 14.18 16.43
N LEU A 32 -1.51 13.23 17.08
CA LEU A 32 -0.26 12.67 16.58
C LEU A 32 -0.41 12.20 15.14
N THR A 33 -1.46 11.42 14.87
CA THR A 33 -1.75 10.88 13.52
C THR A 33 -1.94 11.99 12.51
N LEU A 34 -2.72 13.02 12.86
CA LEU A 34 -2.97 14.18 12.00
C LEU A 34 -1.69 14.98 11.74
N CYS A 35 -0.85 15.19 12.75
CA CYS A 35 0.45 15.86 12.61
C CYS A 35 1.38 15.11 11.65
N VAL A 36 1.54 13.81 11.85
CA VAL A 36 2.37 12.95 10.99
C VAL A 36 1.84 12.93 9.55
N ARG A 37 0.54 12.79 9.36
CA ARG A 37 -0.11 12.82 8.04
C ARG A 37 0.03 14.16 7.35
N SER A 38 -0.11 15.25 8.07
CA SER A 38 0.07 16.61 7.55
C SER A 38 1.51 16.86 7.11
N LEU A 39 2.48 16.41 7.90
CA LEU A 39 3.90 16.47 7.55
C LEU A 39 4.21 15.67 6.28
N LEU A 40 3.58 14.52 6.13
CA LEU A 40 3.76 13.63 4.98
C LEU A 40 2.89 14.01 3.77
N PHE A 41 1.99 14.99 3.92
CA PHE A 41 1.08 15.42 2.86
C PHE A 41 1.77 15.73 1.52
N PRO A 42 2.87 16.52 1.44
CA PRO A 42 3.51 16.82 0.15
C PRO A 42 4.06 15.56 -0.54
N LEU A 43 4.54 14.58 0.23
CA LEU A 43 5.02 13.31 -0.28
C LEU A 43 3.85 12.45 -0.78
N ASN A 44 2.80 12.30 0.03
CA ASN A 44 1.58 11.55 -0.31
C ASN A 44 0.92 12.11 -1.57
N ARG A 45 0.81 13.44 -1.69
CA ARG A 45 0.29 14.11 -2.88
C ARG A 45 1.06 13.71 -4.15
N ARG A 46 2.40 13.75 -4.12
CA ARG A 46 3.24 13.37 -5.27
C ARG A 46 3.01 11.90 -5.64
N MET A 47 2.91 11.02 -4.66
CA MET A 47 2.68 9.59 -4.87
C MET A 47 1.29 9.32 -5.45
N GLN A 48 0.24 9.91 -4.89
CA GLN A 48 -1.14 9.76 -5.37
C GLN A 48 -1.29 10.28 -6.81
N THR A 49 -0.68 11.43 -7.13
CA THR A 49 -0.67 11.97 -8.49
C THR A 49 0.07 11.03 -9.46
N SER A 50 1.21 10.47 -9.06
CA SER A 50 1.97 9.51 -9.87
C SER A 50 1.18 8.25 -10.15
N MET A 51 0.50 7.69 -9.14
CA MET A 51 -0.34 6.49 -9.30
C MET A 51 -1.55 6.75 -10.21
N ALA A 52 -2.19 7.90 -10.06
CA ALA A 52 -3.32 8.27 -10.89
C ALA A 52 -2.92 8.47 -12.36
N ARG A 53 -1.78 9.10 -12.64
CA ARG A 53 -1.20 9.19 -13.99
C ARG A 53 -0.86 7.82 -14.57
N HIS A 54 -0.30 6.93 -13.76
CA HIS A 54 -0.04 5.56 -14.17
C HIS A 54 -1.34 4.83 -14.53
N ALA A 55 -2.40 4.97 -13.73
CA ALA A 55 -3.69 4.37 -14.01
C ALA A 55 -4.29 4.87 -15.34
N THR A 56 -4.16 6.17 -15.65
CA THR A 56 -4.59 6.74 -16.94
C THR A 56 -3.77 6.17 -18.11
N LYS A 57 -2.43 6.07 -17.96
CA LYS A 57 -1.57 5.44 -18.98
C LYS A 57 -1.95 3.99 -19.21
N MET A 58 -2.18 3.23 -18.15
CA MET A 58 -2.60 1.83 -18.24
C MET A 58 -3.90 1.66 -19.05
N LYS A 59 -4.88 2.55 -18.86
CA LYS A 59 -6.11 2.55 -19.67
C LYS A 59 -5.83 2.74 -21.18
N ARG A 60 -4.87 3.59 -21.55
CA ARG A 60 -4.49 3.80 -22.96
C ARG A 60 -3.73 2.61 -23.55
N VAL A 61 -2.95 1.91 -22.75
CA VAL A 61 -2.14 0.76 -23.18
C VAL A 61 -2.96 -0.54 -23.21
N GLN A 62 -4.08 -0.60 -22.47
CA GLN A 62 -4.92 -1.78 -22.36
C GLN A 62 -5.32 -2.39 -23.71
N PRO A 63 -5.85 -1.65 -24.71
CA PRO A 63 -6.24 -2.23 -25.99
C PRO A 63 -5.07 -2.88 -26.74
N LYS A 64 -3.83 -2.35 -26.58
CA LYS A 64 -2.63 -2.96 -27.16
C LYS A 64 -2.29 -4.28 -26.48
N ILE A 65 -2.44 -4.34 -25.15
CA ILE A 65 -2.24 -5.57 -24.38
C ILE A 65 -3.26 -6.64 -24.78
N ASP A 66 -4.52 -6.25 -24.97
CA ASP A 66 -5.56 -7.19 -25.35
C ASP A 66 -5.36 -7.74 -26.77
N ALA A 67 -4.83 -6.92 -27.69
CA ALA A 67 -4.46 -7.36 -29.03
C ALA A 67 -3.33 -8.43 -29.00
N ILE A 68 -2.29 -8.22 -28.18
CA ILE A 68 -1.20 -9.21 -28.09
C ILE A 68 -1.61 -10.46 -27.32
N LYS A 69 -2.54 -10.37 -26.36
CA LYS A 69 -3.10 -11.56 -25.70
C LYS A 69 -3.77 -12.48 -26.71
N LYS A 70 -4.61 -11.92 -27.60
CA LYS A 70 -5.25 -12.70 -28.67
C LYS A 70 -4.24 -13.29 -29.65
N LYS A 71 -3.16 -12.56 -29.96
CA LYS A 71 -2.13 -12.97 -30.89
C LYS A 71 -1.22 -14.09 -30.39
N TYR A 72 -0.93 -14.12 -29.09
CA TYR A 72 0.02 -15.04 -28.45
C TYR A 72 -0.64 -15.88 -27.36
N GLU A 73 -1.89 -16.33 -27.62
CA GLU A 73 -2.68 -17.11 -26.64
C GLU A 73 -1.99 -18.44 -26.32
N ASP A 74 -1.36 -19.07 -27.31
CA ASP A 74 -0.68 -20.36 -27.18
C ASP A 74 0.79 -20.26 -26.70
N ASP A 75 1.38 -19.06 -26.65
CA ASP A 75 2.78 -18.87 -26.21
C ASP A 75 2.90 -17.89 -25.05
N PRO A 76 2.76 -18.37 -23.80
CA PRO A 76 2.81 -17.52 -22.62
C PRO A 76 4.18 -16.84 -22.39
N LYS A 77 5.27 -17.38 -22.99
CA LYS A 77 6.60 -16.76 -22.88
C LYS A 77 6.70 -15.52 -23.79
N ARG A 78 6.25 -15.63 -25.03
CA ARG A 78 6.20 -14.50 -25.96
C ARG A 78 5.22 -13.44 -25.49
N LEU A 79 4.06 -13.85 -24.99
CA LEU A 79 3.09 -12.92 -24.44
C LEU A 79 3.69 -12.05 -23.36
N ARG A 80 4.42 -12.63 -22.38
CA ARG A 80 5.08 -11.86 -21.31
C ARG A 80 6.17 -10.93 -21.85
N GLN A 81 6.93 -11.35 -22.86
CA GLN A 81 7.97 -10.53 -23.48
C GLN A 81 7.39 -9.31 -24.20
N GLU A 82 6.36 -9.51 -25.01
CA GLU A 82 5.69 -8.43 -25.75
C GLU A 82 4.93 -7.48 -24.81
N GLN A 83 4.31 -8.00 -23.74
CA GLN A 83 3.73 -7.15 -22.69
C GLN A 83 4.78 -6.26 -22.02
N ALA A 84 5.92 -6.85 -21.62
CA ALA A 84 7.01 -6.08 -21.01
C ALA A 84 7.56 -5.01 -21.97
N ARG A 85 7.66 -5.34 -23.28
CA ARG A 85 8.07 -4.40 -24.32
C ARG A 85 7.10 -3.23 -24.44
N ILE A 86 5.80 -3.49 -24.54
CA ILE A 86 4.77 -2.42 -24.59
C ILE A 86 4.83 -1.55 -23.34
N PHE A 87 4.96 -2.12 -22.14
CA PHE A 87 5.09 -1.34 -20.91
C PHE A 87 6.32 -0.45 -20.92
N GLN A 88 7.44 -0.88 -21.52
CA GLN A 88 8.64 -0.08 -21.66
C GLN A 88 8.47 1.04 -22.69
N GLU A 89 7.95 0.71 -23.89
CA GLU A 89 7.76 1.64 -25.00
C GLU A 89 6.77 2.77 -24.63
N GLU A 90 5.67 2.44 -23.97
CA GLU A 90 4.65 3.41 -23.54
C GLU A 90 4.96 4.07 -22.20
N GLY A 91 6.04 3.69 -21.52
CA GLY A 91 6.39 4.20 -20.20
C GLY A 91 5.31 3.91 -19.16
N ALA A 92 4.61 2.79 -19.30
CA ALA A 92 3.53 2.33 -18.43
C ALA A 92 4.00 1.35 -17.36
N MET A 93 5.30 1.32 -17.06
CA MET A 93 5.83 0.51 -15.95
C MET A 93 5.24 0.99 -14.62
N PRO A 94 4.88 0.05 -13.72
CA PRO A 94 4.34 0.43 -12.42
C PRO A 94 5.33 1.34 -11.69
N PRO A 95 4.87 2.49 -11.17
CA PRO A 95 5.75 3.37 -10.43
C PRO A 95 6.18 2.66 -9.15
N ILE A 96 7.50 2.55 -8.93
CA ILE A 96 8.08 2.00 -7.69
C ILE A 96 7.55 2.75 -6.46
N GLY A 97 7.18 4.03 -6.64
CA GLY A 97 6.53 4.83 -5.61
C GLY A 97 5.11 4.41 -5.22
N GLY A 98 4.48 3.44 -5.92
CA GLY A 98 3.11 3.01 -5.60
C GLY A 98 2.99 2.27 -4.25
N CYS A 99 4.01 1.54 -3.85
CA CYS A 99 4.08 0.86 -2.55
C CYS A 99 4.80 1.69 -1.46
N LEU A 100 5.40 2.84 -1.82
CA LEU A 100 6.12 3.69 -0.87
C LEU A 100 5.29 4.12 0.35
N PRO A 101 3.96 4.42 0.23
CA PRO A 101 3.13 4.70 1.41
C PRO A 101 3.12 3.56 2.42
N VAL A 102 3.10 2.31 1.94
CA VAL A 102 3.13 1.12 2.81
C VAL A 102 4.47 1.03 3.54
N PHE A 103 5.59 1.22 2.83
CA PHE A 103 6.92 1.21 3.45
C PHE A 103 7.10 2.32 4.48
N LEU A 104 6.53 3.49 4.23
CA LEU A 104 6.56 4.60 5.18
C LEU A 104 5.66 4.34 6.39
N GLN A 105 4.56 3.63 6.18
CA GLN A 105 3.59 3.28 7.23
C GLN A 105 4.15 2.24 8.20
N ILE A 106 4.99 1.30 7.71
CA ILE A 106 5.53 0.19 8.52
C ILE A 106 6.29 0.70 9.77
N PRO A 107 7.29 1.60 9.67
CA PRO A 107 7.99 2.12 10.84
C PRO A 107 7.07 2.83 11.83
N ILE A 108 6.10 3.60 11.33
CA ILE A 108 5.13 4.32 12.16
C ILE A 108 4.22 3.34 12.90
N PHE A 109 3.73 2.32 12.19
CA PHE A 109 2.90 1.27 12.77
C PHE A 109 3.63 0.51 13.86
N PHE A 110 4.83 0.00 13.58
CA PHE A 110 5.61 -0.75 14.56
C PHE A 110 6.10 0.13 15.72
N GLY A 111 6.45 1.40 15.45
CA GLY A 111 6.80 2.35 16.48
C GLY A 111 5.64 2.61 17.44
N LEU A 112 4.44 2.88 16.91
CA LEU A 112 3.24 3.06 17.72
C LEU A 112 2.82 1.77 18.43
N PHE A 113 2.90 0.63 17.75
CA PHE A 113 2.60 -0.68 18.34
C PHE A 113 3.51 -0.98 19.53
N SER A 114 4.81 -0.73 19.40
CA SER A 114 5.78 -0.85 20.50
C SER A 114 5.47 0.15 21.62
N ALA A 115 5.15 1.39 21.26
CA ALA A 115 4.79 2.42 22.21
C ALA A 115 3.58 2.04 23.07
N LEU A 116 2.51 1.57 22.43
CA LEU A 116 1.28 1.12 23.10
C LEU A 116 1.49 -0.12 24.00
N ARG A 117 2.44 -1.00 23.63
CA ARG A 117 2.74 -2.20 24.44
C ARG A 117 3.63 -1.93 25.62
N VAL A 118 4.58 -1.02 25.48
CA VAL A 118 5.60 -0.73 26.50
C VAL A 118 5.15 0.37 27.46
N SER A 119 4.30 1.29 27.03
CA SER A 119 3.83 2.39 27.86
C SER A 119 2.86 1.90 28.92
N PHE A 120 3.28 2.06 30.18
CA PHE A 120 2.41 1.87 31.34
C PHE A 120 1.33 2.94 31.42
N ASP A 121 1.61 4.12 30.86
CA ASP A 121 0.76 5.30 30.95
C ASP A 121 -0.55 5.18 30.15
N LEU A 122 -0.60 4.27 29.17
CA LEU A 122 -1.80 4.01 28.36
C LEU A 122 -2.68 2.90 28.92
N ARG A 123 -2.22 2.19 29.97
CA ARG A 123 -3.00 1.13 30.60
C ARG A 123 -4.10 1.71 31.47
N GLN A 124 -5.32 1.17 31.30
CA GLN A 124 -6.53 1.61 32.01
C GLN A 124 -6.91 3.07 31.73
N GLU A 125 -6.33 3.67 30.68
CA GLU A 125 -6.68 5.03 30.26
C GLU A 125 -7.88 5.00 29.30
N PRO A 126 -8.98 5.66 29.70
CA PRO A 126 -10.20 5.69 28.90
C PRO A 126 -10.06 6.68 27.73
N PHE A 127 -10.80 6.41 26.67
CA PHE A 127 -11.02 7.37 25.58
C PHE A 127 -12.40 8.00 25.71
N PHE A 128 -13.36 7.68 24.84
CA PHE A 128 -14.74 8.11 24.90
C PHE A 128 -15.71 6.93 24.83
N GLY A 129 -16.89 7.11 25.40
CA GLY A 129 -18.00 6.16 25.32
C GLY A 129 -17.67 4.82 26.00
N TRP A 130 -17.64 3.75 25.23
CA TRP A 130 -17.39 2.38 25.73
C TRP A 130 -15.91 2.00 25.85
N ILE A 131 -14.99 2.79 25.28
CA ILE A 131 -13.56 2.49 25.30
C ILE A 131 -13.00 2.89 26.67
N LYS A 132 -12.83 1.90 27.55
CA LYS A 132 -12.38 2.10 28.93
C LYS A 132 -10.87 1.96 29.09
N ASP A 133 -10.22 1.28 28.13
CA ASP A 133 -8.78 1.03 28.17
C ASP A 133 -8.22 1.00 26.74
N LEU A 134 -7.34 1.94 26.40
CA LEU A 134 -6.71 2.03 25.10
C LEU A 134 -5.69 0.93 24.84
N SER A 135 -5.19 0.24 25.88
CA SER A 135 -4.25 -0.86 25.76
C SER A 135 -4.94 -2.22 25.53
N GLN A 136 -6.25 -2.30 25.72
CA GLN A 136 -7.07 -3.49 25.55
C GLN A 136 -8.00 -3.36 24.33
N PRO A 137 -8.60 -4.46 23.84
CA PRO A 137 -9.69 -4.38 22.85
C PRO A 137 -10.85 -3.52 23.36
N ASP A 138 -11.61 -2.92 22.44
CA ASP A 138 -12.64 -1.93 22.79
C ASP A 138 -13.92 -2.47 23.46
N GLN A 139 -14.16 -3.80 23.42
CA GLN A 139 -15.14 -4.55 24.21
C GLN A 139 -16.54 -3.85 24.32
N LEU A 140 -17.15 -3.55 23.18
CA LEU A 140 -18.43 -2.84 23.14
C LEU A 140 -19.54 -3.59 23.90
N MET A 141 -19.68 -4.90 23.65
CA MET A 141 -20.65 -5.77 24.30
C MET A 141 -20.17 -7.22 24.32
N ARG A 142 -20.62 -7.99 25.33
CA ARG A 142 -20.31 -9.41 25.42
C ARG A 142 -21.25 -10.22 24.52
N ILE A 143 -20.69 -11.11 23.69
CA ILE A 143 -21.48 -11.91 22.73
C ILE A 143 -21.22 -13.42 22.81
N ASP A 144 -20.08 -13.84 23.35
CA ASP A 144 -19.68 -15.26 23.56
C ASP A 144 -19.95 -16.17 22.34
N LEU A 145 -19.48 -15.77 21.15
CA LEU A 145 -19.65 -16.54 19.91
C LEU A 145 -18.46 -17.47 19.67
N PRO A 146 -18.67 -18.77 19.46
CA PRO A 146 -17.61 -19.68 19.04
C PRO A 146 -17.25 -19.40 17.56
N PHE A 147 -16.02 -18.92 17.30
CA PHE A 147 -15.54 -18.69 15.95
C PHE A 147 -14.37 -19.63 15.64
N PRO A 148 -14.49 -20.48 14.59
CA PRO A 148 -13.55 -21.59 14.36
C PRO A 148 -12.13 -21.14 13.96
N LEU A 149 -11.94 -19.92 13.48
CA LEU A 149 -10.67 -19.45 12.94
C LEU A 149 -9.87 -18.57 13.90
N ILE A 150 -10.54 -17.84 14.81
CA ILE A 150 -9.93 -16.85 15.71
C ILE A 150 -10.02 -17.28 17.17
N GLY A 151 -10.73 -18.36 17.45
CA GLY A 151 -11.12 -18.78 18.80
C GLY A 151 -12.44 -18.14 19.24
N PRO A 152 -12.87 -18.37 20.48
CA PRO A 152 -14.11 -17.80 20.99
C PRO A 152 -14.03 -16.27 20.98
N ILE A 153 -15.01 -15.62 20.35
CA ILE A 153 -15.17 -14.17 20.38
C ILE A 153 -16.05 -13.85 21.60
N GLU A 154 -15.42 -13.45 22.68
CA GLU A 154 -16.12 -13.12 23.92
C GLU A 154 -16.83 -11.75 23.82
N TYR A 155 -16.20 -10.81 23.14
CA TYR A 155 -16.68 -9.43 23.02
C TYR A 155 -16.77 -8.99 21.57
N LEU A 156 -17.81 -8.19 21.28
CA LEU A 156 -17.91 -7.45 20.04
C LEU A 156 -16.97 -6.23 20.09
N ASN A 157 -15.93 -6.23 19.26
CA ASN A 157 -15.00 -5.13 19.11
C ASN A 157 -15.42 -4.30 17.90
N LEU A 158 -15.90 -3.08 18.12
CA LEU A 158 -16.43 -2.22 17.06
C LEU A 158 -15.32 -1.53 16.25
N LEU A 159 -14.23 -1.13 16.91
CA LEU A 159 -13.14 -0.40 16.25
C LEU A 159 -12.48 -1.19 15.11
N PRO A 160 -12.12 -2.48 15.25
CA PRO A 160 -11.58 -3.27 14.14
C PRO A 160 -12.57 -3.39 12.97
N ILE A 161 -13.87 -3.49 13.24
CA ILE A 161 -14.91 -3.55 12.21
C ILE A 161 -14.95 -2.22 11.44
N LEU A 162 -14.99 -1.09 12.16
CA LEU A 162 -14.95 0.25 11.57
C LEU A 162 -13.68 0.48 10.75
N MET A 163 -12.53 0.00 11.23
CA MET A 163 -11.27 0.03 10.51
C MET A 163 -11.37 -0.70 9.16
N VAL A 164 -11.92 -1.91 9.13
CA VAL A 164 -12.12 -2.68 7.88
C VAL A 164 -13.05 -1.95 6.93
N VAL A 165 -14.17 -1.40 7.42
CA VAL A 165 -15.13 -0.63 6.62
C VAL A 165 -14.45 0.58 5.97
N LEU A 166 -13.64 1.32 6.72
CA LEU A 166 -12.89 2.47 6.20
C LEU A 166 -11.82 2.04 5.18
N TRP A 167 -11.12 0.93 5.40
CA TRP A 167 -10.13 0.42 4.45
C TRP A 167 -10.76 -0.04 3.13
N VAL A 168 -11.88 -0.75 3.20
CA VAL A 168 -12.65 -1.14 2.01
C VAL A 168 -13.19 0.12 1.29
N GLY A 169 -13.67 1.10 2.04
CA GLY A 169 -14.08 2.40 1.51
C GLY A 169 -12.93 3.12 0.79
N GLN A 170 -11.76 3.17 1.40
CA GLN A 170 -10.55 3.78 0.83
C GLN A 170 -10.14 3.10 -0.48
N GLN A 171 -10.22 1.76 -0.56
CA GLN A 171 -9.93 1.03 -1.79
C GLN A 171 -10.89 1.33 -2.95
N LYS A 172 -12.14 1.74 -2.66
CA LYS A 172 -13.11 2.14 -3.68
C LYS A 172 -12.83 3.55 -4.23
N VAL A 173 -12.27 4.41 -3.40
CA VAL A 173 -11.96 5.80 -3.76
C VAL A 173 -10.69 5.89 -4.62
N VAL A 174 -9.68 5.03 -4.36
CA VAL A 174 -8.42 5.01 -5.12
C VAL A 174 -8.64 4.37 -6.50
N PRO A 175 -8.22 5.01 -7.61
CA PRO A 175 -8.36 4.45 -8.95
C PRO A 175 -7.59 3.15 -9.09
N LYS A 176 -8.29 2.12 -9.53
CA LYS A 176 -7.69 0.83 -9.83
C LYS A 176 -7.14 0.85 -11.25
N PRO A 177 -5.94 0.32 -11.52
CA PRO A 177 -5.49 0.13 -12.89
C PRO A 177 -6.44 -0.84 -13.58
N ALA A 178 -7.03 -0.40 -14.70
CA ALA A 178 -7.83 -1.27 -15.55
C ALA A 178 -6.87 -2.20 -16.30
N THR A 179 -6.70 -3.42 -15.80
CA THR A 179 -5.92 -4.45 -16.46
C THR A 179 -6.74 -5.74 -16.48
N ASP A 180 -7.03 -6.24 -17.69
CA ASP A 180 -7.66 -7.54 -17.88
C ASP A 180 -6.68 -8.72 -17.81
N ASN A 181 -5.46 -8.45 -17.32
CA ASN A 181 -4.49 -9.51 -17.08
C ASN A 181 -4.93 -10.33 -15.87
N GLU A 182 -5.01 -11.63 -16.01
CA GLU A 182 -5.44 -12.56 -14.97
C GLU A 182 -4.58 -12.43 -13.70
N GLN A 183 -3.28 -12.19 -13.86
CA GLN A 183 -2.34 -11.95 -12.77
C GLN A 183 -2.66 -10.64 -12.04
N ALA A 184 -3.04 -9.57 -12.75
CA ALA A 184 -3.44 -8.31 -12.14
C ALA A 184 -4.81 -8.41 -11.44
N ARG A 185 -5.75 -9.18 -12.01
CA ARG A 185 -7.03 -9.51 -11.35
C ARG A 185 -6.83 -10.30 -10.07
N GLN A 186 -5.90 -11.27 -10.08
CA GLN A 186 -5.58 -12.07 -8.90
C GLN A 186 -4.93 -11.20 -7.80
N MET A 187 -3.99 -10.33 -8.16
CA MET A 187 -3.41 -9.35 -7.23
C MET A 187 -4.47 -8.38 -6.70
N GLN A 188 -5.38 -7.92 -7.53
CA GLN A 188 -6.48 -7.04 -7.12
C GLN A 188 -7.45 -7.72 -6.15
N LYS A 189 -7.79 -9.00 -6.38
CA LYS A 189 -8.56 -9.81 -5.43
C LYS A 189 -7.83 -9.93 -4.11
N MET A 190 -6.53 -10.25 -4.12
CA MET A 190 -5.71 -10.35 -2.92
C MET A 190 -5.68 -9.02 -2.15
N MET A 191 -5.51 -7.88 -2.84
CA MET A 191 -5.57 -6.57 -2.20
C MET A 191 -6.94 -6.25 -1.59
N MET A 192 -8.02 -6.76 -2.17
CA MET A 192 -9.38 -6.55 -1.64
C MET A 192 -9.64 -7.37 -0.38
N TRP A 193 -9.04 -8.58 -0.26
CA TRP A 193 -9.17 -9.44 0.90
C TRP A 193 -8.24 -9.04 2.06
N MET A 194 -7.14 -8.36 1.75
CA MET A 194 -6.12 -7.97 2.74
C MET A 194 -6.70 -7.17 3.93
N PRO A 195 -7.58 -6.16 3.76
CA PRO A 195 -8.20 -5.46 4.88
C PRO A 195 -9.00 -6.35 5.80
N ILE A 196 -9.73 -7.32 5.22
CA ILE A 196 -10.54 -8.26 5.99
C ILE A 196 -9.64 -9.18 6.81
N MET A 197 -8.60 -9.75 6.21
CA MET A 197 -7.61 -10.56 6.92
C MET A 197 -6.93 -9.78 8.06
N PHE A 198 -6.55 -8.52 7.79
CA PHE A 198 -5.97 -7.66 8.82
C PHE A 198 -6.95 -7.31 9.93
N GLY A 199 -8.22 -7.09 9.59
CA GLY A 199 -9.27 -6.86 10.58
C GLY A 199 -9.47 -8.05 11.51
N VAL A 200 -9.46 -9.26 10.93
CA VAL A 200 -9.52 -10.52 11.70
C VAL A 200 -8.28 -10.67 12.59
N PHE A 201 -7.10 -10.43 12.05
CA PHE A 201 -5.84 -10.53 12.80
C PHE A 201 -5.76 -9.51 13.95
N LEU A 202 -6.22 -8.28 13.71
CA LEU A 202 -6.18 -7.19 14.69
C LEU A 202 -7.44 -7.13 15.58
N TYR A 203 -8.36 -8.10 15.46
CA TYR A 203 -9.64 -8.05 16.16
C TYR A 203 -9.51 -7.93 17.68
N ASN A 204 -8.58 -8.65 18.27
CA ASN A 204 -8.31 -8.67 19.71
C ASN A 204 -7.10 -7.81 20.13
N TYR A 205 -6.73 -6.83 19.29
CA TYR A 205 -5.63 -5.91 19.62
C TYR A 205 -6.12 -4.64 20.31
N ALA A 206 -5.16 -3.91 20.88
CA ALA A 206 -5.38 -2.67 21.61
C ALA A 206 -6.24 -1.65 20.85
N ALA A 207 -7.23 -1.07 21.52
CA ALA A 207 -8.13 -0.05 20.98
C ALA A 207 -7.39 1.18 20.45
N GLY A 208 -6.28 1.58 21.09
CA GLY A 208 -5.43 2.68 20.63
C GLY A 208 -4.81 2.44 19.26
N LEU A 209 -4.44 1.19 18.93
CA LEU A 209 -3.94 0.83 17.59
C LEU A 209 -5.05 0.93 16.54
N SER A 210 -6.23 0.42 16.85
CA SER A 210 -7.40 0.51 15.98
C SER A 210 -7.81 1.98 15.75
N LEU A 211 -7.77 2.81 16.80
CA LEU A 211 -8.04 4.25 16.73
C LEU A 211 -7.07 4.97 15.80
N TYR A 212 -5.77 4.66 15.91
CA TYR A 212 -4.75 5.18 14.99
C TYR A 212 -5.04 4.79 13.52
N MET A 213 -5.37 3.51 13.28
CA MET A 213 -5.65 3.02 11.94
C MET A 213 -6.91 3.63 11.33
N ILE A 214 -7.96 3.81 12.13
CA ILE A 214 -9.20 4.49 11.75
C ILE A 214 -8.89 5.94 11.36
N THR A 215 -8.18 6.67 12.23
CA THR A 215 -7.82 8.07 12.00
C THR A 215 -6.95 8.22 10.73
N THR A 216 -5.96 7.34 10.58
CA THR A 216 -5.10 7.28 9.40
C THR A 216 -5.89 7.06 8.11
N SER A 217 -6.88 6.16 8.13
CA SER A 217 -7.69 5.83 6.96
C SER A 217 -8.70 6.93 6.62
N ALA A 218 -9.37 7.47 7.64
CA ALA A 218 -10.30 8.58 7.48
C ALA A 218 -9.60 9.81 6.89
N PHE A 219 -8.43 10.16 7.44
CA PHE A 219 -7.64 11.26 6.92
C PHE A 219 -7.12 10.97 5.49
N GLY A 220 -6.72 9.73 5.20
CA GLY A 220 -6.29 9.32 3.86
C GLY A 220 -7.40 9.44 2.81
N ILE A 221 -8.65 9.12 3.15
CA ILE A 221 -9.81 9.33 2.27
C ILE A 221 -10.04 10.81 2.04
N MET A 222 -10.01 11.62 3.11
CA MET A 222 -10.16 13.07 3.04
C MET A 222 -9.04 13.68 2.17
N GLU A 223 -7.79 13.34 2.45
CA GLU A 223 -6.61 13.80 1.72
C GLU A 223 -6.73 13.50 0.22
N TYR A 224 -7.10 12.27 -0.14
CA TYR A 224 -7.29 11.86 -1.52
C TYR A 224 -8.39 12.68 -2.22
N THR A 225 -9.52 12.89 -1.55
CA THR A 225 -10.65 13.66 -2.08
C THR A 225 -10.27 15.13 -2.28
N VAL A 226 -9.59 15.72 -1.29
CA VAL A 226 -9.10 17.10 -1.35
C VAL A 226 -8.08 17.27 -2.48
N ILE A 227 -7.11 16.37 -2.61
CA ILE A 227 -6.10 16.40 -3.67
C ILE A 227 -6.78 16.36 -5.05
N ARG A 228 -7.74 15.47 -5.25
CA ARG A 228 -8.45 15.37 -6.54
C ARG A 228 -9.31 16.59 -6.86
N LYS A 229 -9.90 17.24 -5.85
CA LYS A 229 -10.74 18.41 -6.03
C LYS A 229 -9.92 19.68 -6.32
N ILE A 230 -8.81 19.87 -5.61
CA ILE A 230 -7.97 21.08 -5.73
C ILE A 230 -6.98 20.97 -6.90
N TRP A 231 -6.45 19.76 -7.15
CA TRP A 231 -5.50 19.46 -8.22
C TRP A 231 -6.06 18.36 -9.13
N PRO A 232 -7.05 18.67 -9.98
CA PRO A 232 -7.54 17.68 -10.95
C PRO A 232 -6.38 17.23 -11.84
N LEU A 233 -6.39 15.95 -12.20
CA LEU A 233 -5.39 15.43 -13.12
C LEU A 233 -5.65 16.03 -14.49
N ASP A 234 -4.73 16.83 -14.97
CA ASP A 234 -4.73 17.28 -16.34
C ASP A 234 -4.17 16.16 -17.22
N ASP A 235 -5.02 15.61 -18.10
CA ASP A 235 -4.65 14.57 -19.07
C ASP A 235 -3.68 15.10 -20.15
N SER A 236 -3.50 16.42 -20.24
CA SER A 236 -2.64 17.11 -21.22
C SER A 236 -1.18 17.25 -20.76
N GLU A 237 -0.87 16.98 -19.49
CA GLU A 237 0.53 17.13 -19.04
C GLU A 237 1.47 16.16 -19.76
N GLN A 238 2.36 16.75 -20.54
CA GLN A 238 3.50 16.08 -21.17
C GLN A 238 4.33 15.28 -20.15
N PRO A 239 4.97 14.20 -20.56
CA PRO A 239 5.80 13.40 -19.68
C PRO A 239 6.88 14.30 -19.06
N ARG A 240 6.84 14.44 -17.73
CA ARG A 240 7.91 15.16 -17.01
C ARG A 240 9.25 14.62 -17.45
N LYS A 241 10.20 15.50 -17.76
CA LYS A 241 11.59 15.14 -18.03
C LYS A 241 12.03 14.12 -16.97
N LYS A 242 12.41 12.93 -17.44
CA LYS A 242 12.89 11.86 -16.57
C LYS A 242 14.06 12.38 -15.76
N SER A 243 14.10 12.09 -14.46
CA SER A 243 15.27 12.38 -13.63
C SER A 243 16.50 11.72 -14.26
N ARG A 244 17.64 12.39 -14.27
CA ARG A 244 18.92 11.84 -14.76
C ARG A 244 19.24 10.45 -14.19
N TRP A 245 18.83 10.20 -12.95
CA TRP A 245 19.00 8.89 -12.31
C TRP A 245 18.07 7.83 -12.90
N MET A 246 16.81 8.16 -13.19
CA MET A 246 15.87 7.24 -13.86
C MET A 246 16.28 6.93 -15.30
N GLU A 247 16.82 7.91 -16.00
CA GLU A 247 17.37 7.74 -17.35
C GLU A 247 18.59 6.80 -17.35
N LYS A 248 19.46 6.92 -16.33
CA LYS A 248 20.61 6.05 -16.13
C LYS A 248 20.19 4.60 -15.82
N LEU A 249 19.16 4.40 -14.98
CA LEU A 249 18.60 3.07 -14.71
C LEU A 249 17.97 2.43 -15.96
N GLU A 250 17.23 3.19 -16.73
CA GLU A 250 16.60 2.72 -17.97
C GLU A 250 17.68 2.32 -19.00
N ASN A 251 18.75 3.09 -19.11
CA ASN A 251 19.88 2.75 -19.98
C ASN A 251 20.61 1.49 -19.53
N LEU A 252 20.81 1.30 -18.22
CA LEU A 252 21.38 0.07 -17.68
C LEU A 252 20.49 -1.14 -17.94
N GLN A 253 19.18 -1.00 -17.80
CA GLN A 253 18.22 -2.07 -18.13
C GLN A 253 18.22 -2.41 -19.61
N LYS A 254 18.24 -1.39 -20.50
CA LYS A 254 18.35 -1.60 -21.95
C LYS A 254 19.63 -2.33 -22.34
N GLN A 255 20.76 -1.98 -21.70
CA GLN A 255 22.04 -2.66 -21.92
C GLN A 255 22.00 -4.12 -21.46
N ALA A 256 21.40 -4.40 -20.29
CA ALA A 256 21.27 -5.75 -19.77
C ALA A 256 20.38 -6.64 -20.68
N VAL A 257 19.28 -6.09 -21.18
CA VAL A 257 18.39 -6.80 -22.13
C VAL A 257 19.12 -7.06 -23.47
N ALA A 258 19.82 -6.07 -24.01
CA ALA A 258 20.59 -6.22 -25.25
C ALA A 258 21.71 -7.26 -25.11
N GLN A 259 22.39 -7.32 -23.95
CA GLN A 259 23.39 -8.35 -23.68
C GLN A 259 22.77 -9.75 -23.60
N GLN A 260 21.60 -9.91 -22.98
CA GLN A 260 20.89 -11.18 -22.93
C GLN A 260 20.46 -11.66 -24.33
N GLU A 261 19.98 -10.74 -25.18
CA GLU A 261 19.60 -11.06 -26.57
C GLU A 261 20.83 -11.44 -27.41
N ALA A 262 21.95 -10.75 -27.25
CA ALA A 262 23.19 -11.08 -27.93
C ALA A 262 23.71 -12.47 -27.52
N GLN A 263 23.71 -12.80 -26.24
CA GLN A 263 24.08 -14.13 -25.74
C GLN A 263 23.13 -15.23 -26.27
N ARG A 264 21.82 -14.97 -26.36
CA ARG A 264 20.87 -15.92 -26.96
C ARG A 264 21.12 -16.18 -28.43
N LYS A 265 21.40 -15.13 -29.22
CA LYS A 265 21.73 -15.27 -30.65
C LYS A 265 23.05 -16.03 -30.85
N ALA A 266 24.06 -15.76 -30.01
CA ALA A 266 25.34 -16.49 -30.07
C ALA A 266 25.19 -17.95 -29.63
N GLY A 267 24.31 -18.29 -28.71
CA GLY A 267 23.99 -19.67 -28.31
C GLY A 267 23.27 -20.46 -29.41
N GLN A 268 22.35 -19.82 -30.13
CA GLN A 268 21.61 -20.43 -31.24
C GLN A 268 22.52 -20.70 -32.46
N SER A 269 23.48 -19.83 -32.77
CA SER A 269 24.43 -20.04 -33.89
C SER A 269 25.42 -21.17 -33.62
N ARG A 270 25.74 -21.47 -32.35
CA ARG A 270 26.62 -22.61 -31.98
C ARG A 270 25.88 -23.95 -31.95
N GLY A 271 24.57 -23.96 -31.76
CA GLY A 271 23.75 -25.19 -31.76
C GLY A 271 23.33 -25.71 -33.17
N GLY A 272 23.44 -24.86 -34.19
CA GLY A 272 23.03 -25.20 -35.59
C GLY A 272 24.10 -25.92 -36.45
N GLY A 273 25.35 -25.99 -35.97
CA GLY A 273 26.48 -26.53 -36.73
C GLY A 273 26.68 -28.06 -36.62
N GLY A 274 25.92 -28.77 -35.80
CA GLY A 274 26.21 -30.18 -35.44
C GLY A 274 25.35 -31.26 -36.15
N ARG A 275 24.51 -30.94 -37.16
CA ARG A 275 23.63 -31.94 -37.76
C ARG A 275 23.67 -31.97 -39.29
N LYS A 276 24.88 -32.12 -39.85
CA LYS A 276 25.07 -32.55 -41.24
C LYS A 276 26.34 -33.42 -41.30
N LYS A 277 26.19 -34.70 -41.01
CA LYS A 277 27.00 -35.84 -41.55
C LYS A 277 26.60 -37.11 -40.81
N ARG A 278 25.58 -37.80 -41.30
CA ARG A 278 25.61 -39.26 -41.55
C ARG A 278 24.32 -39.63 -42.27
#